data_09b41801d046314e61154143d096b6a1
#
_entry.id   09b41801d046314e61154143d096b6a1
#
_cell.length_a   1.000
_cell.length_b   1.000
_cell.length_c   1.000
_cell.angle_alpha   90.00
_cell.angle_beta   90.00
_cell.angle_gamma   90.00
#
_symmetry.space_group_name_H-M   'P 1'
#
loop_
_entity.id
_entity.type
_entity.pdbx_description
1 polymer ?
#
loop_
_entity_poly.entity_id
_entity_poly.type
_entity_poly.pdbx_seq_one_letter_code
_entity_poly.pdbx_strand_id
1 'polypeptide(L)'
;MKKTLIAIILVLVIMSSFAFSKSVVVGSKMFTEGYIVSNMIVDLLEDNGFDVQKRFGLSSLPIRKGMETGQIDIYPEYTGTAWAAYFKKDTQIYDPVELFNKVKKIDQEEYGIVWLDMIHFNNTYGLAVRNEFAQENNINSLSDLSDYINNGNKVIFGVNPEYYKRSDGIFAVIDTYDMNVDKNNVKTMEAGLTYTALENGNIDVAMVYSTDALILKHDLKVLEDDKNFFPLYYPAALVREETLEEYPEIKEILNPLTLYLNENIIIRLNYLVDVEGLEPEIVSERFLEALGLINNN
;
A
#
# COMPACT_ATOMS: atom_id res chain seq x y z
N MET A 1 41.19 -1.62 -49.17
CA MET A 1 41.28 -2.43 -47.93
C MET A 1 41.25 -1.58 -46.64
N LYS A 2 42.12 -0.60 -46.42
CA LYS A 2 42.09 0.23 -45.18
C LYS A 2 40.79 0.98 -44.97
N LYS A 3 40.21 1.60 -46.06
CA LYS A 3 38.93 2.35 -45.95
C LYS A 3 37.73 1.44 -45.70
N THR A 4 37.73 0.22 -46.22
CA THR A 4 36.69 -0.80 -45.97
C THR A 4 36.72 -1.32 -44.56
N LEU A 5 37.95 -1.52 -43.99
CA LEU A 5 38.15 -1.97 -42.62
C LEU A 5 37.68 -0.90 -41.61
N ILE A 6 37.97 0.37 -41.88
CA ILE A 6 37.51 1.50 -41.01
C ILE A 6 35.99 1.63 -41.07
N ALA A 7 35.32 1.43 -42.20
CA ALA A 7 33.89 1.44 -42.31
C ALA A 7 33.21 0.30 -41.55
N ILE A 8 33.81 -0.89 -41.58
CA ILE A 8 33.32 -2.06 -40.83
C ILE A 8 33.46 -1.85 -39.31
N ILE A 9 34.57 -1.28 -38.85
CA ILE A 9 34.80 -0.97 -37.41
C ILE A 9 33.82 0.13 -36.96
N LEU A 10 33.55 1.14 -37.80
CA LEU A 10 32.57 2.22 -37.49
C LEU A 10 31.15 1.65 -37.40
N VAL A 11 30.75 0.71 -38.26
CA VAL A 11 29.45 0.05 -38.22
C VAL A 11 29.34 -0.86 -36.99
N LEU A 12 30.39 -1.57 -36.60
CA LEU A 12 30.42 -2.37 -35.38
C LEU A 12 30.34 -1.52 -34.11
N VAL A 13 30.97 -0.34 -34.10
CA VAL A 13 30.87 0.62 -32.96
C VAL A 13 29.49 1.23 -32.86
N ILE A 14 28.80 1.49 -33.99
CA ILE A 14 27.43 2.01 -33.99
C ILE A 14 26.41 0.92 -33.57
N MET A 15 26.66 -0.35 -33.90
CA MET A 15 25.80 -1.46 -33.47
C MET A 15 25.94 -1.80 -31.99
N SER A 16 27.05 -1.44 -31.32
CA SER A 16 27.22 -1.64 -29.88
C SER A 16 26.56 -0.57 -29.01
N SER A 17 25.93 0.45 -29.61
CA SER A 17 25.27 1.56 -28.90
C SER A 17 23.75 1.42 -28.78
N PHE A 18 23.16 0.34 -29.26
CA PHE A 18 21.81 -0.04 -28.84
C PHE A 18 21.92 -0.76 -27.49
N ALA A 19 22.21 -0.01 -26.43
CA ALA A 19 21.83 -0.45 -25.10
C ALA A 19 20.29 -0.58 -25.14
N PHE A 20 19.76 -1.79 -25.11
CA PHE A 20 18.35 -2.02 -24.83
C PHE A 20 18.07 -1.30 -23.52
N SER A 21 17.29 -0.24 -23.55
CA SER A 21 16.81 0.43 -22.34
C SER A 21 16.02 -0.61 -21.57
N LYS A 22 16.45 -0.90 -20.34
CA LYS A 22 15.70 -1.77 -19.43
C LYS A 22 14.41 -1.04 -19.10
N SER A 23 13.27 -1.50 -19.57
CA SER A 23 11.99 -0.80 -19.37
C SER A 23 11.05 -1.65 -18.54
N VAL A 24 10.45 -1.04 -17.51
CA VAL A 24 9.48 -1.68 -16.64
C VAL A 24 8.31 -0.74 -16.32
N VAL A 25 7.17 -1.31 -15.99
CA VAL A 25 5.97 -0.58 -15.58
C VAL A 25 5.76 -0.75 -14.07
N VAL A 26 5.82 0.34 -13.33
CA VAL A 26 5.55 0.35 -11.89
C VAL A 26 4.14 0.85 -11.61
N GLY A 27 3.37 0.07 -10.85
CA GLY A 27 2.04 0.41 -10.40
C GLY A 27 1.99 1.02 -9.01
N SER A 28 0.92 1.76 -8.70
CA SER A 28 0.63 2.25 -7.35
C SER A 28 -0.86 2.25 -7.04
N LYS A 29 -1.20 1.94 -5.79
CA LYS A 29 -2.53 2.15 -5.23
C LYS A 29 -2.78 3.63 -4.94
N MET A 30 -4.07 4.02 -4.84
CA MET A 30 -4.51 5.40 -4.67
C MET A 30 -4.58 5.83 -3.18
N PHE A 31 -3.46 5.77 -2.46
CA PHE A 31 -3.33 6.32 -1.10
C PHE A 31 -1.87 6.72 -0.85
N THR A 32 -1.63 7.61 0.11
CA THR A 32 -0.35 8.30 0.32
C THR A 32 0.83 7.35 0.44
N GLU A 33 0.77 6.37 1.33
CA GLU A 33 1.85 5.39 1.52
C GLU A 33 2.13 4.58 0.24
N GLY A 34 1.06 4.19 -0.48
CA GLY A 34 1.18 3.50 -1.76
C GLY A 34 1.95 4.34 -2.78
N TYR A 35 1.68 5.64 -2.87
CA TYR A 35 2.43 6.55 -3.74
C TYR A 35 3.88 6.70 -3.31
N ILE A 36 4.15 6.88 -2.00
CA ILE A 36 5.53 7.02 -1.47
C ILE A 36 6.36 5.77 -1.79
N VAL A 37 5.88 4.59 -1.42
CA VAL A 37 6.63 3.34 -1.62
C VAL A 37 6.81 3.03 -3.11
N SER A 38 5.79 3.32 -3.95
CA SER A 38 5.90 3.13 -5.40
C SER A 38 6.90 4.10 -6.03
N ASN A 39 6.95 5.37 -5.58
CA ASN A 39 7.97 6.31 -6.06
C ASN A 39 9.37 5.86 -5.61
N MET A 40 9.56 5.34 -4.39
CA MET A 40 10.86 4.76 -3.99
C MET A 40 11.29 3.61 -4.92
N ILE A 41 10.35 2.75 -5.34
CA ILE A 41 10.65 1.71 -6.32
C ILE A 41 11.09 2.33 -7.65
N VAL A 42 10.40 3.36 -8.12
CA VAL A 42 10.73 4.08 -9.36
C VAL A 42 12.12 4.69 -9.25
N ASP A 43 12.37 5.51 -8.21
CA ASP A 43 13.62 6.25 -8.04
C ASP A 43 14.84 5.31 -7.96
N LEU A 44 14.70 4.19 -7.22
CA LEU A 44 15.76 3.17 -7.14
C LEU A 44 16.03 2.50 -8.50
N LEU A 45 15.00 2.22 -9.27
CA LEU A 45 15.14 1.61 -10.59
C LEU A 45 15.73 2.59 -11.61
N GLU A 46 15.28 3.85 -11.62
CA GLU A 46 15.78 4.90 -12.51
C GLU A 46 17.26 5.22 -12.24
N ASP A 47 17.68 5.31 -10.95
CA ASP A 47 19.10 5.50 -10.58
C ASP A 47 19.98 4.31 -11.03
N ASN A 48 19.38 3.12 -11.22
CA ASN A 48 20.04 1.93 -11.76
C ASN A 48 19.86 1.73 -13.28
N GLY A 49 19.41 2.77 -14.00
CA GLY A 49 19.36 2.83 -15.47
C GLY A 49 18.15 2.16 -16.10
N PHE A 50 17.06 1.96 -15.36
CA PHE A 50 15.79 1.54 -15.92
C PHE A 50 15.00 2.74 -16.47
N ASP A 51 14.27 2.53 -17.55
CA ASP A 51 13.22 3.43 -18.04
C ASP A 51 11.89 2.98 -17.40
N VAL A 52 11.36 3.78 -16.47
CA VAL A 52 10.21 3.39 -15.66
C VAL A 52 8.95 4.09 -16.10
N GLN A 53 7.93 3.32 -16.51
CA GLN A 53 6.59 3.83 -16.77
C GLN A 53 5.72 3.71 -15.51
N LYS A 54 5.11 4.82 -15.08
CA LYS A 54 4.23 4.87 -13.91
C LYS A 54 2.77 4.56 -14.29
N ARG A 55 2.12 3.66 -13.55
CA ARG A 55 0.68 3.33 -13.62
C ARG A 55 0.06 3.48 -12.23
N PHE A 56 -0.08 4.71 -11.79
CA PHE A 56 -0.48 5.08 -10.44
C PHE A 56 -1.98 5.37 -10.31
N GLY A 57 -2.48 5.36 -9.07
CA GLY A 57 -3.87 5.70 -8.77
C GLY A 57 -4.87 4.59 -9.08
N LEU A 58 -4.47 3.33 -8.95
CA LEU A 58 -5.32 2.18 -9.19
C LEU A 58 -5.84 1.60 -7.87
N SER A 59 -7.03 0.99 -7.89
CA SER A 59 -7.50 0.15 -6.79
C SER A 59 -6.93 -1.27 -6.89
N SER A 60 -7.03 -2.06 -5.81
CA SER A 60 -6.37 -3.36 -5.68
C SER A 60 -6.67 -4.35 -6.81
N LEU A 61 -7.93 -4.49 -7.24
CA LEU A 61 -8.28 -5.45 -8.29
C LEU A 61 -7.75 -5.07 -9.69
N PRO A 62 -7.86 -3.80 -10.15
CA PRO A 62 -7.23 -3.36 -11.40
C PRO A 62 -5.71 -3.51 -11.42
N ILE A 63 -5.02 -3.15 -10.33
CA ILE A 63 -3.55 -3.27 -10.28
C ILE A 63 -3.13 -4.75 -10.30
N ARG A 64 -3.83 -5.61 -9.54
CA ARG A 64 -3.64 -7.07 -9.57
C ARG A 64 -3.80 -7.62 -10.98
N LYS A 65 -4.88 -7.23 -11.67
CA LYS A 65 -5.12 -7.67 -13.06
C LYS A 65 -4.03 -7.19 -14.02
N GLY A 66 -3.52 -5.98 -13.79
CA GLY A 66 -2.37 -5.44 -14.54
C GLY A 66 -1.12 -6.33 -14.42
N MET A 67 -0.81 -6.81 -13.21
CA MET A 67 0.28 -7.78 -12.98
C MET A 67 0.04 -9.10 -13.72
N GLU A 68 -1.12 -9.71 -13.55
CA GLU A 68 -1.46 -10.99 -14.17
C GLU A 68 -1.45 -10.96 -15.70
N THR A 69 -1.65 -9.78 -16.30
CA THR A 69 -1.72 -9.61 -17.77
C THR A 69 -0.48 -8.94 -18.36
N GLY A 70 0.56 -8.66 -17.57
CA GLY A 70 1.79 -8.04 -18.03
C GLY A 70 1.67 -6.55 -18.40
N GLN A 71 0.66 -5.86 -17.87
CA GLN A 71 0.51 -4.41 -18.03
C GLN A 71 1.20 -3.61 -16.92
N ILE A 72 1.52 -4.27 -15.83
CA ILE A 72 2.30 -3.79 -14.68
C ILE A 72 3.31 -4.87 -14.34
N ASP A 73 4.57 -4.49 -14.16
CA ASP A 73 5.66 -5.40 -13.86
C ASP A 73 5.97 -5.46 -12.37
N ILE A 74 5.81 -4.32 -11.67
CA ILE A 74 6.19 -4.17 -10.26
C ILE A 74 5.16 -3.30 -9.54
N TYR A 75 4.80 -3.65 -8.30
CA TYR A 75 4.10 -2.74 -7.39
C TYR A 75 4.21 -3.20 -5.94
N PRO A 76 4.06 -2.31 -4.93
CA PRO A 76 3.98 -2.70 -3.53
C PRO A 76 2.59 -3.26 -3.20
N GLU A 77 2.52 -4.47 -2.63
CA GLU A 77 1.29 -5.10 -2.17
C GLU A 77 1.41 -5.57 -0.73
N TYR A 78 0.27 -5.77 -0.09
CA TYR A 78 0.14 -6.11 1.33
C TYR A 78 -0.42 -7.52 1.50
N THR A 79 0.15 -8.25 2.47
CA THR A 79 -0.20 -9.67 2.73
C THR A 79 -1.70 -9.88 2.95
N GLY A 80 -2.35 -9.03 3.75
CA GLY A 80 -3.79 -9.12 4.01
C GLY A 80 -4.65 -8.93 2.78
N THR A 81 -4.27 -8.00 1.88
CA THR A 81 -4.98 -7.82 0.61
C THR A 81 -4.90 -9.06 -0.27
N ALA A 82 -3.69 -9.63 -0.42
CA ALA A 82 -3.50 -10.84 -1.20
C ALA A 82 -4.31 -11.99 -0.61
N TRP A 83 -4.23 -12.20 0.70
CA TRP A 83 -4.90 -13.29 1.40
C TRP A 83 -6.42 -13.20 1.27
N ALA A 84 -7.02 -12.07 1.68
CA ALA A 84 -8.47 -11.93 1.74
C ALA A 84 -9.09 -11.54 0.38
N ALA A 85 -8.52 -10.57 -0.35
CA ALA A 85 -9.15 -10.04 -1.54
C ALA A 85 -8.84 -10.84 -2.82
N TYR A 86 -7.61 -11.36 -2.97
CA TYR A 86 -7.22 -12.09 -4.19
C TYR A 86 -7.46 -13.60 -4.04
N PHE A 87 -6.93 -14.21 -2.98
CA PHE A 87 -7.03 -15.67 -2.78
C PHE A 87 -8.33 -16.11 -2.10
N LYS A 88 -9.18 -15.16 -1.67
CA LYS A 88 -10.49 -15.43 -1.04
C LYS A 88 -10.38 -16.36 0.17
N LYS A 89 -9.31 -16.19 0.96
CA LYS A 89 -9.11 -16.94 2.21
C LYS A 89 -9.77 -16.18 3.36
N ASP A 90 -10.52 -16.89 4.18
CA ASP A 90 -11.22 -16.40 5.38
C ASP A 90 -10.53 -16.77 6.69
N THR A 91 -9.54 -17.68 6.62
CA THR A 91 -8.78 -18.11 7.80
C THR A 91 -7.83 -17.01 8.26
N GLN A 92 -7.94 -16.58 9.50
CA GLN A 92 -6.99 -15.63 10.08
C GLN A 92 -5.66 -16.27 10.41
N ILE A 93 -4.59 -15.54 10.13
CA ILE A 93 -3.20 -15.92 10.44
C ILE A 93 -2.59 -14.74 11.18
N TYR A 94 -2.19 -14.97 12.44
CA TYR A 94 -1.66 -13.92 13.33
C TYR A 94 -0.13 -13.81 13.29
N ASP A 95 0.56 -14.80 12.74
CA ASP A 95 2.02 -14.74 12.54
C ASP A 95 2.32 -14.09 11.19
N PRO A 96 3.00 -12.92 11.17
CA PRO A 96 3.28 -12.18 9.93
C PRO A 96 4.18 -12.95 8.97
N VAL A 97 5.13 -13.74 9.49
CA VAL A 97 6.06 -14.52 8.66
C VAL A 97 5.34 -15.72 8.04
N GLU A 98 4.44 -16.38 8.80
CA GLU A 98 3.61 -17.45 8.28
C GLU A 98 2.70 -16.95 7.16
N LEU A 99 1.99 -15.82 7.40
CA LEU A 99 1.11 -15.21 6.40
C LEU A 99 1.89 -14.82 5.14
N PHE A 100 3.03 -14.13 5.30
CA PHE A 100 3.89 -13.73 4.21
C PHE A 100 4.35 -14.91 3.35
N ASN A 101 4.84 -15.98 3.98
CA ASN A 101 5.30 -17.17 3.26
C ASN A 101 4.16 -17.88 2.50
N LYS A 102 2.95 -17.88 3.06
CA LYS A 102 1.77 -18.46 2.38
C LYS A 102 1.36 -17.64 1.16
N VAL A 103 1.25 -16.31 1.28
CA VAL A 103 0.88 -15.47 0.13
C VAL A 103 1.94 -15.52 -0.96
N LYS A 104 3.22 -15.45 -0.58
CA LYS A 104 4.36 -15.57 -1.49
C LYS A 104 4.32 -16.87 -2.29
N LYS A 105 4.07 -17.99 -1.61
CA LYS A 105 4.00 -19.30 -2.24
C LYS A 105 2.84 -19.40 -3.24
N ILE A 106 1.63 -18.98 -2.83
CA ILE A 106 0.45 -19.07 -3.69
C ILE A 106 0.64 -18.18 -4.93
N ASP A 107 1.12 -16.96 -4.77
CA ASP A 107 1.33 -16.04 -5.89
C ASP A 107 2.35 -16.54 -6.89
N GLN A 108 3.44 -17.10 -6.42
CA GLN A 108 4.46 -17.64 -7.31
C GLN A 108 3.97 -18.89 -8.05
N GLU A 109 3.33 -19.84 -7.34
CA GLU A 109 2.90 -21.11 -7.93
C GLU A 109 1.70 -20.97 -8.88
N GLU A 110 0.76 -20.08 -8.59
CA GLU A 110 -0.50 -19.98 -9.33
C GLU A 110 -0.52 -18.80 -10.34
N TYR A 111 0.27 -17.74 -10.10
CA TYR A 111 0.18 -16.50 -10.88
C TYR A 111 1.50 -16.01 -11.46
N GLY A 112 2.64 -16.65 -11.14
CA GLY A 112 3.97 -16.19 -11.59
C GLY A 112 4.33 -14.81 -11.05
N ILE A 113 3.89 -14.48 -9.83
CA ILE A 113 4.18 -13.23 -9.15
C ILE A 113 5.06 -13.49 -7.94
N VAL A 114 6.24 -12.89 -7.93
CA VAL A 114 7.25 -13.08 -6.89
C VAL A 114 7.16 -11.95 -5.87
N TRP A 115 6.94 -12.28 -4.61
CA TRP A 115 7.09 -11.37 -3.48
C TRP A 115 8.57 -11.28 -3.13
N LEU A 116 9.14 -10.08 -3.18
CA LEU A 116 10.49 -9.84 -2.68
C LEU A 116 10.51 -9.94 -1.15
N ASP A 117 11.49 -9.36 -0.47
CA ASP A 117 11.55 -9.47 0.98
C ASP A 117 10.49 -8.58 1.65
N MET A 118 9.97 -9.05 2.79
CA MET A 118 8.93 -8.38 3.56
C MET A 118 9.46 -7.07 4.17
N ILE A 119 8.72 -5.99 4.00
CA ILE A 119 9.01 -4.72 4.66
C ILE A 119 8.36 -4.73 6.07
N HIS A 120 9.10 -4.26 7.07
CA HIS A 120 8.77 -4.46 8.48
C HIS A 120 7.86 -3.37 9.07
N PHE A 121 6.68 -3.18 8.48
CA PHE A 121 5.59 -2.42 9.11
C PHE A 121 4.23 -3.04 8.75
N ASN A 122 3.23 -2.81 9.60
CA ASN A 122 1.89 -3.35 9.40
C ASN A 122 0.91 -2.19 9.14
N ASN A 123 0.45 -2.03 7.92
CA ASN A 123 -0.55 -1.04 7.55
C ASN A 123 -1.95 -1.65 7.55
N THR A 124 -2.46 -1.98 8.74
CA THR A 124 -3.79 -2.57 8.88
C THR A 124 -4.89 -1.53 8.83
N TYR A 125 -6.09 -1.96 8.47
CA TYR A 125 -7.30 -1.16 8.64
C TYR A 125 -7.65 -0.99 10.12
N GLY A 126 -8.32 0.10 10.43
CA GLY A 126 -8.92 0.36 11.73
C GLY A 126 -10.17 1.23 11.59
N LEU A 127 -10.92 1.34 12.66
CA LEU A 127 -11.99 2.33 12.80
C LEU A 127 -11.59 3.33 13.88
N ALA A 128 -11.70 4.61 13.56
CA ALA A 128 -11.38 5.69 14.49
C ALA A 128 -12.59 6.58 14.74
N VAL A 129 -12.60 7.18 15.90
CA VAL A 129 -13.58 8.18 16.35
C VAL A 129 -12.85 9.41 16.87
N ARG A 130 -13.54 10.55 17.05
CA ARG A 130 -12.97 11.69 17.75
C ARG A 130 -12.66 11.30 19.20
N ASN A 131 -11.54 11.75 19.72
CA ASN A 131 -11.11 11.46 21.09
C ASN A 131 -12.15 11.91 22.14
N GLU A 132 -12.74 13.09 21.97
CA GLU A 132 -13.81 13.62 22.81
C GLU A 132 -15.03 12.68 22.81
N PHE A 133 -15.49 12.24 21.62
CA PHE A 133 -16.62 11.32 21.48
C PHE A 133 -16.35 9.98 22.20
N ALA A 134 -15.12 9.45 22.07
CA ALA A 134 -14.72 8.22 22.75
C ALA A 134 -14.76 8.37 24.28
N GLN A 135 -14.24 9.47 24.81
CA GLN A 135 -14.21 9.74 26.25
C GLN A 135 -15.62 9.97 26.83
N GLU A 136 -16.45 10.76 26.18
CA GLU A 136 -17.82 11.05 26.63
C GLU A 136 -18.71 9.80 26.68
N ASN A 137 -18.49 8.85 25.76
CA ASN A 137 -19.32 7.66 25.64
C ASN A 137 -18.62 6.37 26.13
N ASN A 138 -17.40 6.46 26.70
CA ASN A 138 -16.59 5.36 27.16
C ASN A 138 -16.32 4.28 26.07
N ILE A 139 -16.11 4.70 24.84
CA ILE A 139 -15.84 3.83 23.68
C ILE A 139 -14.33 3.67 23.52
N ASN A 140 -13.80 2.46 23.76
CA ASN A 140 -12.38 2.13 23.65
C ASN A 140 -12.11 1.07 22.59
N SER A 141 -13.09 0.19 22.35
CA SER A 141 -12.99 -0.96 21.45
C SER A 141 -14.13 -0.96 20.42
N LEU A 142 -14.04 -1.83 19.44
CA LEU A 142 -15.12 -2.06 18.48
C LEU A 142 -16.33 -2.72 19.15
N SER A 143 -16.13 -3.53 20.20
CA SER A 143 -17.25 -4.05 21.00
C SER A 143 -17.96 -2.95 21.77
N ASP A 144 -17.24 -1.96 22.35
CA ASP A 144 -17.88 -0.82 23.01
C ASP A 144 -18.71 0.01 22.01
N LEU A 145 -18.18 0.21 20.78
CA LEU A 145 -18.91 0.90 19.71
C LEU A 145 -20.17 0.11 19.31
N SER A 146 -20.10 -1.20 19.24
CA SER A 146 -21.26 -2.07 18.97
C SER A 146 -22.33 -1.90 20.05
N ASP A 147 -21.96 -1.93 21.32
CA ASP A 147 -22.89 -1.72 22.44
C ASP A 147 -23.54 -0.34 22.38
N TYR A 148 -22.75 0.70 22.08
CA TYR A 148 -23.25 2.06 21.92
C TYR A 148 -24.33 2.15 20.82
N ILE A 149 -24.06 1.56 19.64
CA ILE A 149 -25.00 1.52 18.52
C ILE A 149 -26.25 0.73 18.87
N ASN A 150 -26.10 -0.45 19.47
CA ASN A 150 -27.19 -1.37 19.79
C ASN A 150 -28.11 -0.83 20.90
N ASN A 151 -27.62 0.10 21.71
CA ASN A 151 -28.44 0.85 22.66
C ASN A 151 -29.30 1.97 22.00
N GLY A 152 -29.36 2.02 20.68
CA GLY A 152 -30.23 2.89 19.90
C GLY A 152 -29.59 4.20 19.45
N ASN A 153 -28.28 4.36 19.61
CA ASN A 153 -27.56 5.54 19.16
C ASN A 153 -27.24 5.42 17.65
N LYS A 154 -27.55 6.48 16.92
CA LYS A 154 -27.26 6.55 15.50
C LYS A 154 -25.80 6.95 15.28
N VAL A 155 -25.09 6.17 14.46
CA VAL A 155 -23.70 6.41 14.08
C VAL A 155 -23.56 6.41 12.57
N ILE A 156 -22.81 7.38 12.03
CA ILE A 156 -22.52 7.52 10.59
C ILE A 156 -21.06 7.12 10.36
N PHE A 157 -20.84 6.13 9.50
CA PHE A 157 -19.52 5.65 9.09
C PHE A 157 -19.05 6.34 7.82
N GLY A 158 -17.77 6.67 7.74
CA GLY A 158 -17.08 7.12 6.53
C GLY A 158 -15.99 6.12 6.13
N VAL A 159 -16.05 5.62 4.91
CA VAL A 159 -15.10 4.63 4.39
C VAL A 159 -14.74 4.92 2.94
N ASN A 160 -13.62 4.39 2.44
CA ASN A 160 -13.31 4.51 1.03
C ASN A 160 -14.17 3.55 0.16
N PRO A 161 -14.30 3.81 -1.17
CA PRO A 161 -15.14 3.00 -2.05
C PRO A 161 -14.66 1.55 -2.19
N GLU A 162 -13.37 1.28 -2.02
CA GLU A 162 -12.82 -0.08 -2.06
C GLU A 162 -13.25 -0.85 -0.82
N TYR A 163 -13.03 -0.31 0.38
CA TYR A 163 -13.37 -0.94 1.65
C TYR A 163 -14.89 -1.17 1.80
N TYR A 164 -15.70 -0.28 1.21
CA TYR A 164 -17.16 -0.45 1.13
C TYR A 164 -17.57 -1.72 0.35
N LYS A 165 -16.80 -2.09 -0.70
CA LYS A 165 -17.15 -3.17 -1.64
C LYS A 165 -16.49 -4.50 -1.30
N ARG A 166 -15.45 -4.51 -0.49
CA ARG A 166 -14.70 -5.72 -0.15
C ARG A 166 -15.54 -6.67 0.71
N SER A 167 -15.37 -7.96 0.51
CA SER A 167 -15.99 -9.00 1.34
C SER A 167 -15.48 -9.01 2.78
N ASP A 168 -14.24 -8.52 3.00
CA ASP A 168 -13.57 -8.33 4.28
C ASP A 168 -13.57 -6.84 4.70
N GLY A 169 -14.46 -6.05 4.14
CA GLY A 169 -14.57 -4.61 4.39
C GLY A 169 -15.54 -4.26 5.53
N ILE A 170 -16.07 -3.01 5.48
CA ILE A 170 -16.88 -2.44 6.57
C ILE A 170 -18.08 -3.31 6.97
N PHE A 171 -18.76 -3.96 6.01
CA PHE A 171 -19.92 -4.78 6.34
C PHE A 171 -19.55 -6.07 7.06
N ALA A 172 -18.37 -6.64 6.78
CA ALA A 172 -17.87 -7.78 7.54
C ALA A 172 -17.47 -7.39 8.98
N VAL A 173 -16.94 -6.17 9.20
CA VAL A 173 -16.73 -5.63 10.57
C VAL A 173 -18.06 -5.52 11.29
N ILE A 174 -19.06 -4.87 10.65
CA ILE A 174 -20.40 -4.67 11.21
C ILE A 174 -21.01 -6.01 11.63
N ASP A 175 -20.92 -7.02 10.77
CA ASP A 175 -21.46 -8.36 11.03
C ASP A 175 -20.68 -9.08 12.16
N THR A 176 -19.34 -9.00 12.16
CA THR A 176 -18.49 -9.64 13.19
C THR A 176 -18.71 -9.08 14.58
N TYR A 177 -18.96 -7.78 14.67
CA TYR A 177 -19.20 -7.08 15.91
C TYR A 177 -20.69 -6.95 16.27
N ASP A 178 -21.59 -7.58 15.49
CA ASP A 178 -23.06 -7.56 15.70
C ASP A 178 -23.64 -6.14 15.80
N MET A 179 -23.09 -5.20 15.01
CA MET A 179 -23.54 -3.80 15.01
C MET A 179 -24.84 -3.63 14.21
N ASN A 180 -25.89 -3.05 14.82
CA ASN A 180 -27.16 -2.77 14.15
C ASN A 180 -27.07 -1.45 13.35
N VAL A 181 -26.37 -1.48 12.22
CA VAL A 181 -26.12 -0.31 11.35
C VAL A 181 -26.97 -0.36 10.09
N ASP A 182 -27.74 0.70 9.82
CA ASP A 182 -28.39 0.86 8.51
C ASP A 182 -27.33 1.17 7.44
N LYS A 183 -27.38 0.46 6.31
CA LYS A 183 -26.45 0.69 5.18
C LYS A 183 -26.41 2.13 4.69
N ASN A 184 -27.51 2.88 4.82
CA ASN A 184 -27.56 4.29 4.50
C ASN A 184 -26.71 5.17 5.43
N ASN A 185 -26.28 4.65 6.58
CA ASN A 185 -25.36 5.31 7.49
C ASN A 185 -23.89 5.04 7.19
N VAL A 186 -23.57 4.22 6.17
CA VAL A 186 -22.21 4.01 5.68
C VAL A 186 -22.01 4.86 4.44
N LYS A 187 -21.18 5.90 4.54
CA LYS A 187 -20.88 6.88 3.49
C LYS A 187 -19.54 6.54 2.83
N THR A 188 -19.46 6.72 1.52
CA THR A 188 -18.22 6.53 0.78
C THR A 188 -17.61 7.87 0.42
N MET A 189 -16.31 8.01 0.66
CA MET A 189 -15.49 9.17 0.28
C MET A 189 -14.03 8.75 0.10
N GLU A 190 -13.20 9.58 -0.52
CA GLU A 190 -11.76 9.34 -0.60
C GLU A 190 -11.15 9.17 0.80
N ALA A 191 -10.15 8.28 0.94
CA ALA A 191 -9.58 7.92 2.24
C ALA A 191 -9.13 9.14 3.05
N GLY A 192 -8.40 10.08 2.46
CA GLY A 192 -7.96 11.31 3.12
C GLY A 192 -9.09 12.23 3.58
N LEU A 193 -10.27 12.17 2.96
CA LEU A 193 -11.43 12.99 3.33
C LEU A 193 -12.18 12.44 4.55
N THR A 194 -12.01 11.17 4.92
CA THR A 194 -12.66 10.59 6.10
C THR A 194 -12.22 11.30 7.38
N TYR A 195 -10.96 11.69 7.48
CA TYR A 195 -10.40 12.41 8.63
C TYR A 195 -11.03 13.78 8.84
N THR A 196 -11.08 14.58 7.78
CA THR A 196 -11.73 15.91 7.83
C THR A 196 -13.25 15.80 8.07
N ALA A 197 -13.91 14.80 7.50
CA ALA A 197 -15.32 14.57 7.74
C ALA A 197 -15.60 14.16 9.19
N LEU A 198 -14.72 13.37 9.80
CA LEU A 198 -14.81 12.98 11.21
C LEU A 198 -14.56 14.16 12.14
N GLU A 199 -13.51 14.96 11.89
CA GLU A 199 -13.21 16.18 12.66
C GLU A 199 -14.39 17.18 12.65
N ASN A 200 -15.00 17.39 11.48
CA ASN A 200 -16.13 18.30 11.33
C ASN A 200 -17.49 17.73 11.81
N GLY A 201 -17.53 16.50 12.33
CA GLY A 201 -18.77 15.86 12.79
C GLY A 201 -19.74 15.47 11.68
N ASN A 202 -19.30 15.41 10.42
CA ASN A 202 -20.11 14.94 9.29
C ASN A 202 -20.27 13.40 9.28
N ILE A 203 -19.36 12.70 9.94
CA ILE A 203 -19.39 11.28 10.27
C ILE A 203 -18.97 11.11 11.73
N ASP A 204 -19.28 9.96 12.32
CA ASP A 204 -18.96 9.63 13.72
C ASP A 204 -17.81 8.63 13.81
N VAL A 205 -17.67 7.77 12.81
CA VAL A 205 -16.63 6.73 12.70
C VAL A 205 -15.98 6.80 11.34
N ALA A 206 -14.66 6.86 11.30
CA ALA A 206 -13.88 6.84 10.07
C ALA A 206 -13.09 5.52 9.92
N MET A 207 -13.05 4.96 8.72
CA MET A 207 -12.02 4.00 8.35
C MET A 207 -10.68 4.73 8.29
N VAL A 208 -9.68 4.14 8.91
CA VAL A 208 -8.30 4.64 8.95
C VAL A 208 -7.32 3.52 8.60
N TYR A 209 -6.09 3.88 8.28
CA TYR A 209 -4.95 2.96 8.23
C TYR A 209 -4.06 3.20 9.43
N SER A 210 -3.52 2.17 10.05
CA SER A 210 -2.71 2.26 11.28
C SER A 210 -1.44 3.13 11.11
N THR A 211 -0.95 3.29 9.89
CA THR A 211 0.21 4.12 9.55
C THR A 211 -0.13 5.56 9.16
N ASP A 212 -1.41 5.95 9.17
CA ASP A 212 -1.83 7.29 8.77
C ASP A 212 -1.49 8.35 9.81
N ALA A 213 -0.69 9.34 9.43
CA ALA A 213 -0.30 10.46 10.29
C ALA A 213 -1.47 11.40 10.65
N LEU A 214 -2.53 11.39 9.86
CA LEU A 214 -3.75 12.19 10.10
C LEU A 214 -4.48 11.79 11.39
N ILE A 215 -4.26 10.57 11.89
CA ILE A 215 -4.79 10.13 13.19
C ILE A 215 -4.32 11.07 14.30
N LEU A 216 -3.02 11.38 14.33
CA LEU A 216 -2.43 12.29 15.33
C LEU A 216 -2.83 13.75 15.07
N LYS A 217 -2.84 14.17 13.79
CA LYS A 217 -3.19 15.55 13.40
C LYS A 217 -4.59 15.95 13.84
N HIS A 218 -5.56 15.04 13.73
CA HIS A 218 -6.97 15.30 14.01
C HIS A 218 -7.42 14.80 15.40
N ASP A 219 -6.47 14.46 16.28
CA ASP A 219 -6.73 13.95 17.64
C ASP A 219 -7.79 12.83 17.65
N LEU A 220 -7.54 11.79 16.85
CA LEU A 220 -8.44 10.67 16.70
C LEU A 220 -8.03 9.49 17.59
N LYS A 221 -9.01 8.76 18.07
CA LYS A 221 -8.83 7.51 18.76
C LYS A 221 -9.15 6.35 17.82
N VAL A 222 -8.14 5.55 17.50
CA VAL A 222 -8.34 4.26 16.86
C VAL A 222 -8.90 3.30 17.89
N LEU A 223 -10.02 2.65 17.57
CA LEU A 223 -10.67 1.69 18.46
C LEU A 223 -9.93 0.35 18.43
N GLU A 224 -9.83 -0.28 19.60
CA GLU A 224 -9.23 -1.61 19.72
C GLU A 224 -10.08 -2.65 18.98
N ASP A 225 -9.43 -3.46 18.16
CA ASP A 225 -10.01 -4.62 17.48
C ASP A 225 -9.96 -5.83 18.43
N ASP A 226 -10.82 -5.84 19.44
CA ASP A 226 -10.83 -6.80 20.54
C ASP A 226 -11.28 -8.21 20.13
N LYS A 227 -11.85 -8.38 18.92
CA LYS A 227 -12.12 -9.70 18.30
C LYS A 227 -11.06 -10.12 17.28
N ASN A 228 -10.01 -9.30 17.06
CA ASN A 228 -8.94 -9.55 16.09
C ASN A 228 -9.49 -9.80 14.67
N PHE A 229 -10.41 -8.96 14.21
CA PHE A 229 -11.01 -9.05 12.89
C PHE A 229 -10.03 -8.70 11.76
N PHE A 230 -9.25 -7.62 11.96
CA PHE A 230 -8.37 -7.12 10.90
C PHE A 230 -7.16 -8.03 10.68
N PRO A 231 -6.93 -8.48 9.43
CA PRO A 231 -5.73 -9.24 9.12
C PRO A 231 -4.47 -8.38 9.17
N LEU A 232 -3.31 -9.03 9.11
CA LEU A 232 -2.03 -8.37 9.03
C LEU A 232 -1.75 -7.90 7.60
N TYR A 233 -1.25 -6.67 7.44
CA TYR A 233 -0.94 -6.04 6.16
C TYR A 233 0.53 -5.63 6.08
N TYR A 234 1.42 -6.61 5.98
CA TYR A 234 2.85 -6.36 5.76
C TYR A 234 3.12 -6.22 4.26
N PRO A 235 3.77 -5.11 3.82
CA PRO A 235 4.04 -4.89 2.42
C PRO A 235 5.29 -5.62 1.92
N ALA A 236 5.34 -5.83 0.61
CA ALA A 236 6.54 -6.17 -0.15
C ALA A 236 6.41 -5.63 -1.58
N ALA A 237 7.53 -5.45 -2.25
CA ALA A 237 7.52 -5.26 -3.70
C ALA A 237 7.20 -6.59 -4.38
N LEU A 238 6.14 -6.60 -5.18
CA LEU A 238 5.77 -7.71 -6.04
C LEU A 238 6.35 -7.48 -7.42
N VAL A 239 6.95 -8.50 -8.00
CA VAL A 239 7.53 -8.46 -9.34
C VAL A 239 7.04 -9.68 -10.13
N ARG A 240 6.71 -9.50 -11.39
CA ARG A 240 6.40 -10.64 -12.27
C ARG A 240 7.62 -11.53 -12.43
N GLU A 241 7.43 -12.83 -12.41
CA GLU A 241 8.51 -13.81 -12.57
C GLU A 241 9.30 -13.59 -13.89
N GLU A 242 8.57 -13.35 -15.01
CA GLU A 242 9.17 -13.04 -16.31
C GLU A 242 10.07 -11.79 -16.26
N THR A 243 9.66 -10.76 -15.50
CA THR A 243 10.45 -9.53 -15.31
C THR A 243 11.72 -9.79 -14.51
N LEU A 244 11.66 -10.64 -13.48
CA LEU A 244 12.84 -11.05 -12.72
C LEU A 244 13.77 -11.99 -13.49
N GLU A 245 13.25 -12.81 -14.39
CA GLU A 245 14.07 -13.62 -15.31
C GLU A 245 14.84 -12.73 -16.28
N GLU A 246 14.22 -11.65 -16.79
CA GLU A 246 14.85 -10.68 -17.69
C GLU A 246 15.81 -9.73 -16.96
N TYR A 247 15.43 -9.27 -15.74
CA TYR A 247 16.18 -8.29 -14.94
C TYR A 247 16.36 -8.78 -13.48
N PRO A 248 17.20 -9.79 -13.24
CA PRO A 248 17.37 -10.38 -11.89
C PRO A 248 17.93 -9.42 -10.86
N GLU A 249 18.63 -8.36 -11.28
CA GLU A 249 19.16 -7.30 -10.42
C GLU A 249 18.08 -6.47 -9.70
N ILE A 250 16.84 -6.47 -10.17
CA ILE A 250 15.71 -5.75 -9.50
C ILE A 250 15.60 -6.16 -8.04
N LYS A 251 15.86 -7.43 -7.72
CA LYS A 251 15.82 -7.90 -6.35
C LYS A 251 16.83 -7.18 -5.45
N GLU A 252 18.06 -7.01 -5.91
CA GLU A 252 19.11 -6.34 -5.15
C GLU A 252 18.86 -4.83 -5.08
N ILE A 253 18.35 -4.21 -6.16
CA ILE A 253 18.02 -2.79 -6.24
C ILE A 253 16.93 -2.43 -5.24
N LEU A 254 15.90 -3.26 -5.07
CA LEU A 254 14.75 -2.98 -4.20
C LEU A 254 14.94 -3.45 -2.74
N ASN A 255 15.95 -4.27 -2.46
CA ASN A 255 16.22 -4.80 -1.12
C ASN A 255 16.41 -3.71 -0.04
N PRO A 256 17.00 -2.53 -0.33
CA PRO A 256 17.11 -1.45 0.66
C PRO A 256 15.79 -1.04 1.31
N LEU A 257 14.65 -1.15 0.62
CA LEU A 257 13.34 -0.83 1.19
C LEU A 257 13.05 -1.64 2.47
N THR A 258 13.47 -2.91 2.52
CA THR A 258 13.26 -3.78 3.69
C THR A 258 14.14 -3.41 4.88
N LEU A 259 15.28 -2.77 4.63
CA LEU A 259 16.25 -2.40 5.66
C LEU A 259 15.89 -1.07 6.33
N TYR A 260 15.34 -0.12 5.57
CA TYR A 260 15.15 1.25 6.01
C TYR A 260 13.71 1.64 6.30
N LEU A 261 12.73 0.90 5.77
CA LEU A 261 11.32 1.16 6.07
C LEU A 261 10.85 0.33 7.27
N ASN A 262 10.33 1.05 8.25
CA ASN A 262 9.62 0.49 9.41
C ASN A 262 8.44 1.40 9.76
N GLU A 263 7.63 1.01 10.73
CA GLU A 263 6.39 1.71 11.10
C GLU A 263 6.64 3.20 11.45
N ASN A 264 7.67 3.51 12.25
CA ASN A 264 7.97 4.89 12.63
C ASN A 264 8.41 5.75 11.43
N ILE A 265 9.18 5.17 10.53
CA ILE A 265 9.64 5.87 9.33
C ILE A 265 8.47 6.12 8.38
N ILE A 266 7.65 5.13 8.10
CA ILE A 266 6.56 5.29 7.14
C ILE A 266 5.49 6.27 7.65
N ILE A 267 5.15 6.26 8.94
CA ILE A 267 4.27 7.27 9.55
C ILE A 267 4.83 8.68 9.35
N ARG A 268 6.16 8.85 9.52
CA ARG A 268 6.79 10.16 9.32
C ARG A 268 6.78 10.59 7.86
N LEU A 269 6.98 9.69 6.92
CA LEU A 269 6.90 9.99 5.49
C LEU A 269 5.47 10.34 5.07
N ASN A 270 4.47 9.60 5.56
CA ASN A 270 3.05 9.94 5.39
C ASN A 270 2.73 11.33 5.96
N TYR A 271 3.32 11.69 7.12
CA TYR A 271 3.15 13.01 7.72
C TYR A 271 3.65 14.14 6.80
N LEU A 272 4.81 13.96 6.16
CA LEU A 272 5.35 14.96 5.23
C LEU A 272 4.41 15.22 4.04
N VAL A 273 3.70 14.21 3.57
CA VAL A 273 2.72 14.36 2.49
C VAL A 273 1.39 14.89 3.01
N ASP A 274 0.77 14.21 3.96
CA ASP A 274 -0.63 14.45 4.34
C ASP A 274 -0.81 15.69 5.25
N VAL A 275 0.25 16.08 5.97
CA VAL A 275 0.21 17.20 6.93
C VAL A 275 1.01 18.40 6.44
N GLU A 276 2.23 18.17 5.95
CA GLU A 276 3.12 19.24 5.48
C GLU A 276 2.85 19.61 4.00
N GLY A 277 2.12 18.77 3.26
CA GLY A 277 1.70 19.02 1.88
C GLY A 277 2.78 18.86 0.84
N LEU A 278 3.81 18.05 1.13
CA LEU A 278 4.83 17.72 0.13
C LEU A 278 4.29 16.67 -0.86
N GLU A 279 4.76 16.72 -2.10
CA GLU A 279 4.43 15.69 -3.08
C GLU A 279 5.10 14.35 -2.71
N PRO A 280 4.43 13.20 -2.87
CA PRO A 280 4.99 11.88 -2.57
C PRO A 280 6.32 11.59 -3.27
N GLU A 281 6.49 12.08 -4.51
CA GLU A 281 7.73 11.98 -5.28
C GLU A 281 8.90 12.69 -4.57
N ILE A 282 8.67 13.91 -4.10
CA ILE A 282 9.69 14.69 -3.38
C ILE A 282 10.05 14.03 -2.04
N VAL A 283 9.06 13.44 -1.36
CA VAL A 283 9.31 12.72 -0.09
C VAL A 283 10.13 11.47 -0.33
N SER A 284 9.82 10.70 -1.38
CA SER A 284 10.58 9.53 -1.81
C SER A 284 12.03 9.87 -2.12
N GLU A 285 12.25 10.79 -3.06
CA GLU A 285 13.57 11.23 -3.52
C GLU A 285 14.45 11.67 -2.34
N ARG A 286 13.96 12.61 -1.52
CA ARG A 286 14.72 13.15 -0.37
C ARG A 286 15.04 12.07 0.67
N PHE A 287 14.15 11.12 0.89
CA PHE A 287 14.42 10.03 1.82
C PHE A 287 15.53 9.12 1.31
N LEU A 288 15.48 8.71 0.04
CA LEU A 288 16.48 7.85 -0.57
C LEU A 288 17.85 8.56 -0.71
N GLU A 289 17.87 9.85 -1.06
CA GLU A 289 19.07 10.69 -1.07
C GLU A 289 19.71 10.78 0.32
N ALA A 290 18.91 11.04 1.36
CA ALA A 290 19.40 11.14 2.74
C ALA A 290 20.04 9.84 3.24
N LEU A 291 19.64 8.70 2.67
CA LEU A 291 20.23 7.39 2.93
C LEU A 291 21.42 7.07 2.02
N GLY A 292 21.69 7.90 1.00
CA GLY A 292 22.73 7.66 -0.01
C GLY A 292 22.41 6.46 -0.93
N LEU A 293 21.13 6.16 -1.13
CA LEU A 293 20.65 5.05 -1.97
C LEU A 293 20.44 5.44 -3.42
N ILE A 294 20.27 6.73 -3.69
CA ILE A 294 20.25 7.32 -5.03
C ILE A 294 21.17 8.53 -5.07
N ASN A 295 21.60 8.92 -6.27
CA ASN A 295 22.48 10.06 -6.47
C ASN A 295 21.67 11.35 -6.60
N ASN A 296 22.19 12.45 -6.03
CA ASN A 296 21.66 13.80 -6.30
C ASN A 296 21.93 14.15 -7.77
N ASN A 297 20.89 14.25 -8.59
CA ASN A 297 20.99 14.75 -9.96
C ASN A 297 20.81 16.27 -10.04
#